data_3ffba9eb25dad19ff29eb42e60d69613
#
_entry.id   3ffba9eb25dad19ff29eb42e60d69613
#
_cell.length_a   1.000
_cell.length_b   1.000
_cell.length_c   1.000
_cell.angle_alpha   90.00
_cell.angle_beta   90.00
_cell.angle_gamma   90.00
#
_symmetry.space_group_name_H-M   'P 1'
#
loop_
_entity.id
_entity.type
_entity.pdbx_description
1 polymer ?
#
loop_
_entity_poly.entity_id
_entity_poly.type
_entity_poly.pdbx_seq_one_letter_code
_entity_poly.pdbx_strand_id
1 'polypeptide(L)'
;MKQAILIMAHKDREQIERLVNYFDGKCDIIIHLDRHSPFTKEDEKRLAKLPGVKKVFRKVSAHWGGFSLLRCQLFLLEMGLKYSDGRYMHLLSGQDYPLKPLDDFLRFFELETREFIEGAHLPAPHWDGNTYKRIQHFYFTDYIRHITEEKVNGMWEFADKQDKWGIRRRIPDQVKHLYGGSAWFSLTRACTKKVVEYSHKHPSLLRRFRFTFAPDEIYIQTVVRHINYPDKQIVNRNLRHIHWAKRGDNHPISFNESHFYELSSSDAFFARKFEMQDSGKLMDLIDKYLLTKEKVTNIETGAWTTRTFTGHFFDGGLANAIARLCKICHVKDAIDFGCGTGWYVTALRKERIAAVGYDGNPHTTEFSVMLAEQADYPCEQADLTEELTVEEPYEMTLFLSVGEYIPQQHEEQIWKNLISSTNRYLILGWGNPDICEEGVVNPHTEKEIRKIGESYGLKVDELATRMLREQSWHPRYKNTIIVFIKL
;
A
#
# COMPACT_ATOMS: atom_id res chain seq x y z
N MET A 1 10.08 6.57 15.54
CA MET A 1 10.97 5.35 15.58
C MET A 1 11.53 5.09 14.18
N LYS A 2 12.80 4.66 14.06
CA LYS A 2 13.41 4.37 12.75
C LYS A 2 12.78 3.16 12.06
N GLN A 3 12.83 3.17 10.73
CA GLN A 3 12.45 2.05 9.86
C GLN A 3 13.72 1.50 9.20
N ALA A 4 13.74 0.21 8.86
CA ALA A 4 14.83 -0.42 8.12
C ALA A 4 14.37 -0.73 6.67
N ILE A 5 15.11 -0.23 5.72
CA ILE A 5 14.86 -0.41 4.28
C ILE A 5 15.89 -1.40 3.73
N LEU A 6 15.42 -2.51 3.20
CA LEU A 6 16.22 -3.59 2.65
C LEU A 6 16.05 -3.60 1.13
N ILE A 7 17.08 -3.21 0.39
CA ILE A 7 17.00 -3.03 -1.07
C ILE A 7 17.73 -4.17 -1.77
N MET A 8 17.03 -4.89 -2.65
CA MET A 8 17.60 -5.84 -3.61
C MET A 8 17.76 -5.15 -4.97
N ALA A 9 18.96 -5.05 -5.48
CA ALA A 9 19.21 -4.35 -6.73
C ALA A 9 20.14 -5.15 -7.67
N HIS A 10 19.89 -5.05 -8.99
CA HIS A 10 20.68 -5.71 -10.03
C HIS A 10 21.04 -4.80 -11.20
N LYS A 11 20.50 -3.59 -11.27
CA LYS A 11 20.77 -2.59 -12.31
C LYS A 11 20.36 -1.20 -11.85
N ASP A 12 20.67 -0.20 -12.66
CA ASP A 12 20.20 1.18 -12.56
C ASP A 12 20.60 1.88 -11.24
N ARG A 13 21.87 2.30 -11.18
CA ARG A 13 22.40 3.03 -10.02
C ARG A 13 21.65 4.33 -9.73
N GLU A 14 21.31 5.09 -10.77
CA GLU A 14 20.61 6.38 -10.59
C GLU A 14 19.23 6.20 -9.97
N GLN A 15 18.50 5.18 -10.39
CA GLN A 15 17.23 4.79 -9.78
C GLN A 15 17.40 4.48 -8.27
N ILE A 16 18.45 3.73 -7.92
CA ILE A 16 18.71 3.38 -6.51
C ILE A 16 19.07 4.63 -5.72
N GLU A 17 19.91 5.53 -6.26
CA GLU A 17 20.28 6.79 -5.62
C GLU A 17 19.03 7.64 -5.36
N ARG A 18 18.13 7.75 -6.32
CA ARG A 18 16.88 8.51 -6.21
C ARG A 18 15.95 7.89 -5.14
N LEU A 19 15.80 6.56 -5.13
CA LEU A 19 15.05 5.83 -4.10
C LEU A 19 15.65 6.03 -2.70
N VAL A 20 16.98 5.97 -2.55
CA VAL A 20 17.65 6.16 -1.27
C VAL A 20 17.51 7.60 -0.76
N ASN A 21 17.66 8.57 -1.65
CA ASN A 21 17.54 10.00 -1.31
C ASN A 21 16.13 10.36 -0.83
N TYR A 22 15.08 9.67 -1.29
CA TYR A 22 13.73 9.84 -0.76
C TYR A 22 13.67 9.67 0.76
N PHE A 23 14.46 8.76 1.34
CA PHE A 23 14.45 8.50 2.78
C PHE A 23 15.18 9.56 3.62
N ASP A 24 15.89 10.49 3.01
CA ASP A 24 16.52 11.66 3.63
C ASP A 24 17.30 11.34 4.92
N GLY A 25 17.97 10.20 4.97
CA GLY A 25 18.70 9.74 6.15
C GLY A 25 17.85 9.34 7.37
N LYS A 26 16.51 9.49 7.30
CA LYS A 26 15.58 9.16 8.40
C LYS A 26 15.38 7.66 8.60
N CYS A 27 15.76 6.83 7.62
CA CYS A 27 15.69 5.37 7.68
C CYS A 27 17.09 4.74 7.69
N ASP A 28 17.20 3.53 8.24
CA ASP A 28 18.43 2.73 8.13
C ASP A 28 18.33 1.86 6.87
N ILE A 29 19.25 2.05 5.91
CA ILE A 29 19.18 1.41 4.60
C ILE A 29 20.27 0.38 4.45
N ILE A 30 19.92 -0.84 4.05
CA ILE A 30 20.82 -1.94 3.72
C ILE A 30 20.60 -2.33 2.28
N ILE A 31 21.64 -2.26 1.45
CA ILE A 31 21.55 -2.54 0.03
C ILE A 31 22.30 -3.83 -0.29
N HIS A 32 21.67 -4.71 -1.04
CA HIS A 32 22.33 -5.84 -1.68
C HIS A 32 22.34 -5.63 -3.19
N LEU A 33 23.52 -5.52 -3.76
CA LEU A 33 23.74 -5.52 -5.21
C LEU A 33 23.95 -6.96 -5.67
N ASP A 34 23.27 -7.36 -6.74
CA ASP A 34 23.49 -8.68 -7.31
C ASP A 34 24.97 -8.87 -7.70
N ARG A 35 25.53 -10.04 -7.41
CA ARG A 35 26.95 -10.30 -7.62
C ARG A 35 27.36 -10.23 -9.09
N HIS A 36 26.46 -10.58 -10.00
CA HIS A 36 26.72 -10.55 -11.45
C HIS A 36 26.15 -9.31 -12.14
N SER A 37 25.63 -8.35 -11.38
CA SER A 37 25.14 -7.09 -11.91
C SER A 37 26.28 -6.23 -12.49
N PRO A 38 25.96 -5.25 -13.36
CA PRO A 38 26.96 -4.37 -13.98
C PRO A 38 27.54 -3.34 -13.00
N PHE A 39 27.13 -3.30 -11.74
CA PHE A 39 27.65 -2.36 -10.76
C PHE A 39 29.17 -2.49 -10.60
N THR A 40 29.84 -1.34 -10.56
CA THR A 40 31.27 -1.23 -10.32
C THR A 40 31.57 -1.11 -8.82
N LYS A 41 32.84 -1.22 -8.44
CA LYS A 41 33.28 -0.91 -7.08
C LYS A 41 33.08 0.57 -6.70
N GLU A 42 33.10 1.44 -7.71
CA GLU A 42 32.85 2.87 -7.50
C GLU A 42 31.36 3.12 -7.20
N ASP A 43 30.46 2.43 -7.90
CA ASP A 43 29.03 2.46 -7.58
C ASP A 43 28.74 1.99 -6.15
N GLU A 44 29.39 0.90 -5.72
CA GLU A 44 29.28 0.41 -4.33
C GLU A 44 29.71 1.49 -3.31
N LYS A 45 30.87 2.14 -3.55
CA LYS A 45 31.35 3.21 -2.67
C LYS A 45 30.46 4.45 -2.69
N ARG A 46 29.90 4.79 -3.84
CA ARG A 46 28.99 5.93 -4.01
C ARG A 46 27.68 5.68 -3.25
N LEU A 47 27.07 4.53 -3.45
CA LEU A 47 25.85 4.13 -2.72
C LEU A 47 26.08 4.05 -1.21
N ALA A 48 27.26 3.59 -0.76
CA ALA A 48 27.57 3.50 0.66
C ALA A 48 27.74 4.87 1.36
N LYS A 49 27.91 5.96 0.60
CA LYS A 49 28.01 7.34 1.13
C LYS A 49 26.65 8.05 1.22
N LEU A 50 25.58 7.48 0.65
CA LEU A 50 24.28 8.11 0.69
C LEU A 50 23.70 8.18 2.10
N PRO A 51 22.88 9.19 2.39
CA PRO A 51 22.28 9.35 3.72
C PRO A 51 21.48 8.11 4.15
N GLY A 52 21.66 7.69 5.39
CA GLY A 52 20.95 6.54 5.95
C GLY A 52 21.50 5.16 5.55
N VAL A 53 22.37 5.04 4.56
CA VAL A 53 22.94 3.76 4.13
C VAL A 53 23.91 3.24 5.17
N LYS A 54 23.57 2.12 5.80
CA LYS A 54 24.39 1.44 6.80
C LYS A 54 25.41 0.50 6.19
N LYS A 55 25.00 -0.24 5.16
CA LYS A 55 25.85 -1.23 4.47
C LYS A 55 25.40 -1.44 3.04
N VAL A 56 26.38 -1.65 2.17
CA VAL A 56 26.20 -2.18 0.81
C VAL A 56 26.88 -3.54 0.76
N PHE A 57 26.18 -4.54 0.25
CA PHE A 57 26.68 -5.90 0.10
C PHE A 57 26.59 -6.35 -1.35
N ARG A 58 27.55 -7.21 -1.76
CA ARG A 58 27.57 -7.88 -3.07
C ARG A 58 27.93 -9.36 -2.89
N LYS A 59 27.05 -10.07 -2.14
CA LYS A 59 27.37 -11.42 -1.67
C LYS A 59 26.67 -12.53 -2.45
N VAL A 60 25.40 -12.34 -2.80
CA VAL A 60 24.56 -13.35 -3.43
C VAL A 60 24.45 -13.06 -4.92
N SER A 61 24.56 -14.11 -5.75
CA SER A 61 24.15 -14.08 -7.15
C SER A 61 22.69 -14.51 -7.20
N ALA A 62 21.78 -13.55 -7.42
CA ALA A 62 20.36 -13.77 -7.39
C ALA A 62 19.83 -14.02 -8.79
N HIS A 63 19.24 -15.20 -9.01
CA HIS A 63 18.62 -15.58 -10.27
C HIS A 63 17.09 -15.50 -10.13
N TRP A 64 16.45 -14.90 -11.12
CA TRP A 64 15.00 -14.77 -11.15
C TRP A 64 14.30 -16.14 -11.05
N GLY A 65 13.31 -16.25 -10.18
CA GLY A 65 12.61 -17.52 -9.91
C GLY A 65 13.46 -18.60 -9.21
N GLY A 66 14.72 -18.28 -8.84
CA GLY A 66 15.65 -19.21 -8.23
C GLY A 66 15.68 -19.15 -6.71
N PHE A 67 16.20 -20.20 -6.07
CA PHE A 67 16.43 -20.27 -4.64
C PHE A 67 17.39 -19.18 -4.13
N SER A 68 18.28 -18.69 -5.00
CA SER A 68 19.19 -17.60 -4.71
C SER A 68 18.47 -16.27 -4.37
N LEU A 69 17.28 -15.99 -4.95
CA LEU A 69 16.45 -14.86 -4.55
C LEU A 69 15.99 -14.98 -3.10
N LEU A 70 15.44 -16.12 -2.71
CA LEU A 70 15.06 -16.38 -1.33
C LEU A 70 16.26 -16.25 -0.37
N ARG A 71 17.42 -16.77 -0.76
CA ARG A 71 18.65 -16.59 0.03
C ARG A 71 19.04 -15.13 0.18
N CYS A 72 18.85 -14.33 -0.85
CA CYS A 72 19.11 -12.90 -0.79
C CYS A 72 18.14 -12.19 0.16
N GLN A 73 16.85 -12.52 0.12
CA GLN A 73 15.86 -12.00 1.06
C GLN A 73 16.22 -12.33 2.51
N LEU A 74 16.49 -13.62 2.82
CA LEU A 74 16.86 -14.04 4.17
C LEU A 74 18.17 -13.39 4.65
N PHE A 75 19.16 -13.27 3.76
CA PHE A 75 20.40 -12.54 4.05
C PHE A 75 20.13 -11.07 4.40
N LEU A 76 19.26 -10.38 3.64
CA LEU A 76 18.91 -9.00 3.93
C LEU A 76 18.14 -8.86 5.24
N LEU A 77 17.24 -9.79 5.57
CA LEU A 77 16.57 -9.81 6.88
C LEU A 77 17.58 -9.97 8.04
N GLU A 78 18.55 -10.87 7.93
CA GLU A 78 19.64 -11.01 8.90
C GLU A 78 20.45 -9.74 9.04
N MET A 79 20.83 -9.11 7.91
CA MET A 79 21.61 -7.87 7.92
C MET A 79 20.78 -6.70 8.44
N GLY A 80 19.49 -6.65 8.17
CA GLY A 80 18.55 -5.69 8.75
C GLY A 80 18.53 -5.78 10.28
N LEU A 81 18.41 -6.97 10.83
CA LEU A 81 18.45 -7.21 12.28
C LEU A 81 19.80 -6.82 12.90
N LYS A 82 20.89 -6.99 12.16
CA LYS A 82 22.26 -6.72 12.64
C LYS A 82 22.65 -5.24 12.60
N TYR A 83 22.24 -4.51 11.58
CA TYR A 83 22.73 -3.15 11.31
C TYR A 83 21.68 -2.05 11.51
N SER A 84 20.47 -2.40 11.91
CA SER A 84 19.39 -1.46 12.18
C SER A 84 18.61 -1.87 13.42
N ASP A 85 18.17 -0.90 14.21
CA ASP A 85 17.20 -1.07 15.27
C ASP A 85 15.78 -0.71 14.82
N GLY A 86 15.58 -0.59 13.50
CA GLY A 86 14.30 -0.24 12.89
C GLY A 86 13.16 -1.15 13.35
N ARG A 87 12.00 -0.53 13.60
CA ARG A 87 10.79 -1.23 14.04
C ARG A 87 10.26 -2.19 13.01
N TYR A 88 10.33 -1.82 11.74
CA TYR A 88 9.94 -2.64 10.57
C TYR A 88 11.14 -2.88 9.65
N MET A 89 11.10 -4.00 8.96
CA MET A 89 11.96 -4.37 7.85
C MET A 89 11.13 -4.33 6.56
N HIS A 90 11.40 -3.36 5.72
CA HIS A 90 10.71 -3.18 4.43
C HIS A 90 11.59 -3.72 3.31
N LEU A 91 11.16 -4.78 2.65
CA LEU A 91 11.87 -5.31 1.49
C LEU A 91 11.44 -4.57 0.23
N LEU A 92 12.39 -3.92 -0.44
CA LEU A 92 12.21 -3.19 -1.69
C LEU A 92 13.15 -3.72 -2.78
N SER A 93 12.75 -3.50 -4.01
CA SER A 93 13.63 -3.62 -5.18
C SER A 93 14.33 -2.29 -5.47
N GLY A 94 15.50 -2.33 -6.09
CA GLY A 94 16.10 -1.14 -6.73
C GLY A 94 15.25 -0.54 -7.86
N GLN A 95 14.17 -1.19 -8.25
CA GLN A 95 13.20 -0.72 -9.26
C GLN A 95 11.87 -0.27 -8.64
N ASP A 96 11.79 -0.13 -7.32
CA ASP A 96 10.64 0.44 -6.64
C ASP A 96 10.79 1.97 -6.56
N TYR A 97 9.67 2.69 -6.49
CA TYR A 97 9.66 4.14 -6.27
C TYR A 97 8.53 4.54 -5.32
N PRO A 98 8.71 5.55 -4.45
CA PRO A 98 7.71 5.98 -3.50
C PRO A 98 6.53 6.68 -4.20
N LEU A 99 5.35 6.57 -3.61
CA LEU A 99 4.11 7.22 -4.05
C LEU A 99 3.52 8.18 -3.00
N LYS A 100 4.05 8.17 -1.79
CA LYS A 100 3.56 9.00 -0.68
C LYS A 100 4.71 9.74 -0.05
N PRO A 101 4.48 10.92 0.56
CA PRO A 101 5.50 11.64 1.31
C PRO A 101 6.16 10.77 2.38
N LEU A 102 7.45 10.98 2.61
CA LEU A 102 8.21 10.23 3.60
C LEU A 102 7.59 10.29 5.00
N ASP A 103 7.12 11.46 5.41
CA ASP A 103 6.55 11.61 6.75
C ASP A 103 5.25 10.82 6.91
N ASP A 104 4.45 10.65 5.84
CA ASP A 104 3.24 9.82 5.88
C ASP A 104 3.59 8.33 6.01
N PHE A 105 4.64 7.89 5.29
CA PHE A 105 5.19 6.55 5.44
C PHE A 105 5.71 6.30 6.87
N LEU A 106 6.50 7.21 7.41
CA LEU A 106 7.06 7.08 8.76
C LEU A 106 5.97 7.06 9.82
N ARG A 107 5.01 7.97 9.73
CA ARG A 107 3.88 8.08 10.66
C ARG A 107 2.98 6.85 10.62
N PHE A 108 2.66 6.33 9.44
CA PHE A 108 1.89 5.10 9.29
C PHE A 108 2.52 3.95 10.07
N PHE A 109 3.83 3.70 9.88
CA PHE A 109 4.54 2.62 10.55
C PHE A 109 4.91 2.92 12.01
N GLU A 110 4.79 4.15 12.46
CA GLU A 110 4.89 4.50 13.89
C GLU A 110 3.64 4.07 14.66
N LEU A 111 2.48 4.16 14.06
CA LEU A 111 1.19 3.78 14.65
C LEU A 111 0.85 2.30 14.44
N GLU A 112 1.48 1.65 13.46
CA GLU A 112 1.13 0.30 13.02
C GLU A 112 1.88 -0.79 13.82
N THR A 113 1.24 -1.95 13.99
CA THR A 113 1.80 -3.11 14.68
C THR A 113 1.63 -4.42 13.90
N ARG A 114 0.93 -4.37 12.77
CA ARG A 114 0.61 -5.55 11.96
C ARG A 114 1.69 -5.87 10.94
N GLU A 115 1.68 -7.09 10.44
CA GLU A 115 2.56 -7.55 9.37
C GLU A 115 1.90 -7.33 8.01
N PHE A 116 2.61 -6.79 7.05
CA PHE A 116 2.11 -6.57 5.68
C PHE A 116 2.80 -7.54 4.72
N ILE A 117 2.12 -8.63 4.40
CA ILE A 117 2.60 -9.68 3.51
C ILE A 117 1.44 -10.39 2.82
N GLU A 118 1.43 -10.37 1.51
CA GLU A 118 0.47 -11.13 0.72
C GLU A 118 0.72 -12.62 0.78
N GLY A 119 -0.36 -13.39 0.78
CA GLY A 119 -0.28 -14.83 0.68
C GLY A 119 -1.65 -15.47 0.65
N ALA A 120 -1.93 -16.23 -0.41
CA ALA A 120 -3.07 -17.11 -0.52
C ALA A 120 -2.66 -18.51 -0.07
N HIS A 121 -3.55 -19.21 0.62
CA HIS A 121 -3.38 -20.63 0.94
C HIS A 121 -3.30 -21.44 -0.36
N LEU A 122 -2.27 -22.24 -0.51
CA LEU A 122 -2.09 -23.07 -1.70
C LEU A 122 -2.79 -24.43 -1.54
N PRO A 123 -3.33 -24.99 -2.65
CA PRO A 123 -3.38 -24.43 -3.99
C PRO A 123 -4.41 -23.30 -4.12
N ALA A 124 -4.15 -22.29 -4.95
CA ALA A 124 -5.03 -21.15 -5.14
C ALA A 124 -5.35 -20.93 -6.63
N PRO A 125 -6.65 -20.74 -7.00
CA PRO A 125 -7.07 -20.64 -8.41
C PRO A 125 -6.45 -19.47 -9.18
N HIS A 126 -6.15 -18.38 -8.48
CA HIS A 126 -5.56 -17.18 -9.05
C HIS A 126 -4.03 -17.17 -9.02
N TRP A 127 -3.43 -18.24 -8.50
CA TRP A 127 -1.99 -18.43 -8.41
C TRP A 127 -1.64 -19.83 -8.95
N ASP A 128 -0.86 -19.90 -10.03
CA ASP A 128 -0.43 -21.11 -10.73
C ASP A 128 -1.52 -22.13 -11.11
N GLY A 129 -2.71 -21.66 -11.47
CA GLY A 129 -3.76 -22.54 -11.95
C GLY A 129 -4.21 -23.61 -10.92
N ASN A 130 -4.17 -23.26 -9.63
CA ASN A 130 -4.62 -24.11 -8.54
C ASN A 130 -3.78 -25.40 -8.34
N THR A 131 -2.46 -25.28 -8.45
CA THR A 131 -1.56 -26.44 -8.36
C THR A 131 -0.42 -26.25 -7.36
N TYR A 132 0.19 -27.37 -6.95
CA TYR A 132 1.48 -27.37 -6.26
C TYR A 132 2.67 -27.53 -7.22
N LYS A 133 2.48 -27.30 -8.51
CA LYS A 133 3.45 -27.62 -9.56
C LYS A 133 4.81 -26.98 -9.31
N ARG A 134 4.86 -25.72 -8.85
CA ARG A 134 6.11 -25.04 -8.50
C ARG A 134 6.93 -25.77 -7.43
N ILE A 135 6.28 -26.46 -6.51
CA ILE A 135 6.92 -27.11 -5.36
C ILE A 135 7.18 -28.59 -5.60
N GLN A 136 6.27 -29.27 -6.29
CA GLN A 136 6.32 -30.71 -6.48
C GLN A 136 7.26 -31.17 -7.59
N HIS A 137 7.78 -30.24 -8.42
CA HIS A 137 8.73 -30.56 -9.47
C HIS A 137 10.11 -29.94 -9.21
N PHE A 138 11.10 -30.38 -9.97
CA PHE A 138 12.45 -29.84 -9.95
C PHE A 138 12.59 -28.76 -10.99
N TYR A 139 13.01 -27.57 -10.53
CA TYR A 139 13.36 -26.43 -11.37
C TYR A 139 14.80 -26.02 -11.12
N PHE A 140 15.58 -25.90 -12.18
CA PHE A 140 17.02 -25.61 -12.12
C PHE A 140 17.34 -24.13 -12.41
N THR A 141 16.48 -23.23 -11.96
CA THR A 141 16.54 -21.79 -12.24
C THR A 141 17.87 -21.14 -11.87
N ASP A 142 18.48 -21.51 -10.75
CA ASP A 142 19.78 -20.98 -10.30
C ASP A 142 20.94 -21.32 -11.24
N TYR A 143 20.76 -22.22 -12.19
CA TYR A 143 21.76 -22.63 -13.16
C TYR A 143 21.56 -21.96 -14.54
N ILE A 144 20.55 -21.13 -14.68
CA ILE A 144 20.20 -20.42 -15.92
C ILE A 144 20.58 -18.94 -15.78
N ARG A 145 21.60 -18.49 -16.54
CA ARG A 145 22.13 -17.11 -16.42
C ARG A 145 21.16 -16.03 -16.89
N HIS A 146 20.47 -16.29 -18.02
CA HIS A 146 19.54 -15.34 -18.61
C HIS A 146 18.21 -16.06 -18.80
N ILE A 147 17.22 -15.70 -18.01
CA ILE A 147 15.89 -16.28 -18.11
C ILE A 147 15.11 -15.47 -19.15
N THR A 148 14.69 -16.14 -20.22
CA THR A 148 13.80 -15.65 -21.26
C THR A 148 12.44 -16.31 -21.11
N GLU A 149 11.41 -15.76 -21.74
CA GLU A 149 10.08 -16.36 -21.76
C GLU A 149 10.11 -17.80 -22.30
N GLU A 150 10.86 -18.06 -23.37
CA GLU A 150 11.09 -19.39 -23.93
C GLU A 150 11.64 -20.36 -22.89
N LYS A 151 12.63 -19.94 -22.09
CA LYS A 151 13.21 -20.78 -21.03
C LYS A 151 12.24 -21.04 -19.91
N VAL A 152 11.39 -20.06 -19.55
CA VAL A 152 10.33 -20.26 -18.58
C VAL A 152 9.33 -21.28 -19.09
N ASN A 153 8.90 -21.18 -20.34
CA ASN A 153 8.00 -22.14 -20.98
C ASN A 153 8.64 -23.55 -21.01
N GLY A 154 9.92 -23.65 -21.36
CA GLY A 154 10.68 -24.91 -21.30
C GLY A 154 10.75 -25.53 -19.88
N MET A 155 10.81 -24.70 -18.83
CA MET A 155 10.73 -25.20 -17.44
C MET A 155 9.35 -25.80 -17.12
N TRP A 156 8.27 -25.19 -17.59
CA TRP A 156 6.93 -25.73 -17.42
C TRP A 156 6.73 -27.01 -18.20
N GLU A 157 7.21 -27.10 -19.44
CA GLU A 157 7.22 -28.33 -20.22
C GLU A 157 8.03 -29.44 -19.55
N PHE A 158 9.17 -29.07 -18.94
CA PHE A 158 9.98 -30.04 -18.18
C PHE A 158 9.24 -30.54 -16.94
N ALA A 159 8.48 -29.68 -16.27
CA ALA A 159 7.64 -30.11 -15.16
C ALA A 159 6.54 -31.11 -15.63
N ASP A 160 5.93 -30.88 -16.81
CA ASP A 160 4.98 -31.81 -17.41
C ASP A 160 5.61 -33.19 -17.78
N LYS A 161 6.88 -33.17 -18.23
CA LYS A 161 7.64 -34.43 -18.45
C LYS A 161 7.88 -35.14 -17.14
N GLN A 162 8.21 -34.45 -16.05
CA GLN A 162 8.37 -35.06 -14.73
C GLN A 162 7.08 -35.74 -14.26
N ASP A 163 5.91 -35.13 -14.50
CA ASP A 163 4.63 -35.81 -14.22
C ASP A 163 4.46 -37.09 -14.99
N LYS A 164 4.77 -37.11 -16.30
CA LYS A 164 4.71 -38.31 -17.14
C LYS A 164 5.67 -39.41 -16.67
N TRP A 165 6.80 -39.04 -16.08
CA TRP A 165 7.79 -39.96 -15.54
C TRP A 165 7.50 -40.38 -14.09
N GLY A 166 6.41 -39.91 -13.48
CA GLY A 166 6.06 -40.15 -12.09
C GLY A 166 7.00 -39.49 -11.08
N ILE A 167 7.78 -38.50 -11.52
CA ILE A 167 8.72 -37.76 -10.65
C ILE A 167 7.99 -36.63 -9.95
N ARG A 168 7.75 -36.83 -8.66
CA ARG A 168 7.16 -35.80 -7.80
C ARG A 168 7.91 -35.67 -6.48
N ARG A 169 8.23 -34.43 -6.11
CA ARG A 169 8.83 -34.10 -4.82
C ARG A 169 7.73 -34.03 -3.76
N ARG A 170 7.97 -34.61 -2.60
CA ARG A 170 7.05 -34.54 -1.48
C ARG A 170 6.91 -33.11 -0.97
N ILE A 171 5.70 -32.68 -0.61
CA ILE A 171 5.46 -31.44 0.11
C ILE A 171 6.10 -31.56 1.50
N PRO A 172 6.75 -30.49 2.02
CA PRO A 172 7.40 -30.55 3.34
C PRO A 172 6.41 -30.83 4.45
N ASP A 173 6.68 -31.84 5.27
CA ASP A 173 5.83 -32.20 6.43
C ASP A 173 5.97 -31.20 7.59
N GLN A 174 7.05 -30.41 7.58
CA GLN A 174 7.32 -29.41 8.63
C GLN A 174 6.33 -28.23 8.63
N VAL A 175 5.57 -28.08 7.56
CA VAL A 175 4.53 -27.05 7.43
C VAL A 175 3.22 -27.71 7.01
N LYS A 176 2.14 -27.44 7.76
CA LYS A 176 0.81 -28.00 7.44
C LYS A 176 0.21 -27.40 6.19
N HIS A 177 0.46 -26.13 5.98
CA HIS A 177 -0.11 -25.33 4.90
C HIS A 177 0.98 -24.50 4.25
N LEU A 178 0.91 -24.39 2.92
CA LEU A 178 1.76 -23.54 2.13
C LEU A 178 0.98 -22.30 1.70
N TYR A 179 1.67 -21.16 1.63
CA TYR A 179 1.11 -19.90 1.18
C TYR A 179 1.98 -19.31 0.08
N GLY A 180 1.34 -18.84 -1.00
CA GLY A 180 2.01 -18.18 -2.10
C GLY A 180 1.47 -16.77 -2.31
N GLY A 181 2.35 -15.83 -2.63
CA GLY A 181 1.99 -14.43 -2.83
C GLY A 181 3.18 -13.60 -3.27
N SER A 182 3.04 -12.28 -3.17
CA SER A 182 4.10 -11.35 -3.55
C SER A 182 5.40 -11.58 -2.77
N ALA A 183 6.54 -11.44 -3.43
CA ALA A 183 7.87 -11.51 -2.82
C ALA A 183 8.17 -10.32 -1.88
N TRP A 184 7.35 -9.27 -1.91
CA TRP A 184 7.55 -8.01 -1.20
C TRP A 184 6.71 -7.95 0.06
N PHE A 185 7.27 -7.36 1.12
CA PHE A 185 6.62 -7.28 2.43
C PHE A 185 7.17 -6.14 3.29
N SER A 186 6.44 -5.85 4.37
CA SER A 186 6.88 -5.01 5.48
C SER A 186 6.57 -5.77 6.76
N LEU A 187 7.60 -6.29 7.41
CA LEU A 187 7.50 -7.11 8.62
C LEU A 187 8.05 -6.37 9.83
N THR A 188 7.41 -6.53 10.97
CA THR A 188 7.96 -6.02 12.24
C THR A 188 9.30 -6.68 12.54
N ARG A 189 10.13 -5.99 13.32
CA ARG A 189 11.40 -6.56 13.80
C ARG A 189 11.20 -7.88 14.54
N ALA A 190 10.13 -7.97 15.34
CA ALA A 190 9.81 -9.18 16.10
C ALA A 190 9.47 -10.37 15.17
N CYS A 191 8.63 -10.15 14.16
CA CYS A 191 8.29 -11.16 13.15
C CYS A 191 9.54 -11.55 12.35
N THR A 192 10.32 -10.58 11.88
CA THR A 192 11.57 -10.81 11.14
C THR A 192 12.53 -11.71 11.93
N LYS A 193 12.73 -11.44 13.23
CA LYS A 193 13.59 -12.25 14.09
C LYS A 193 13.09 -13.71 14.14
N LYS A 194 11.79 -13.91 14.33
CA LYS A 194 11.19 -15.26 14.33
C LYS A 194 11.37 -15.98 12.98
N VAL A 195 11.20 -15.28 11.84
CA VAL A 195 11.41 -15.86 10.50
C VAL A 195 12.86 -16.32 10.31
N VAL A 196 13.83 -15.49 10.70
CA VAL A 196 15.26 -15.82 10.59
C VAL A 196 15.61 -16.99 11.51
N GLU A 197 15.20 -16.95 12.78
CA GLU A 197 15.43 -18.04 13.74
C GLU A 197 14.80 -19.35 13.28
N TYR A 198 13.57 -19.32 12.75
CA TYR A 198 12.90 -20.49 12.21
C TYR A 198 13.67 -21.09 11.03
N SER A 199 14.16 -20.24 10.12
CA SER A 199 14.95 -20.68 8.96
C SER A 199 16.27 -21.35 9.39
N HIS A 200 16.93 -20.85 10.42
CA HIS A 200 18.14 -21.44 10.99
C HIS A 200 17.87 -22.77 11.72
N LYS A 201 16.77 -22.86 12.46
CA LYS A 201 16.36 -24.09 13.17
C LYS A 201 15.86 -25.20 12.23
N HIS A 202 15.38 -24.84 11.05
CA HIS A 202 14.83 -25.80 10.08
C HIS A 202 15.57 -25.79 8.72
N PRO A 203 16.88 -26.05 8.69
CA PRO A 203 17.68 -26.00 7.46
C PRO A 203 17.26 -27.05 6.43
N SER A 204 16.65 -28.15 6.84
CA SER A 204 16.08 -29.17 5.94
C SER A 204 14.89 -28.64 5.16
N LEU A 205 14.00 -27.87 5.82
CA LEU A 205 12.89 -27.21 5.16
C LEU A 205 13.41 -26.19 4.15
N LEU A 206 14.35 -25.32 4.55
CA LEU A 206 14.92 -24.33 3.65
C LEU A 206 15.58 -24.99 2.42
N ARG A 207 16.37 -26.07 2.62
CA ARG A 207 16.98 -26.84 1.52
C ARG A 207 15.94 -27.48 0.59
N ARG A 208 14.75 -27.83 1.11
CA ARG A 208 13.66 -28.41 0.31
C ARG A 208 13.19 -27.44 -0.79
N PHE A 209 13.32 -26.13 -0.58
CA PHE A 209 12.97 -25.11 -1.56
C PHE A 209 14.03 -24.86 -2.65
N ARG A 210 15.21 -25.49 -2.58
CA ARG A 210 16.32 -25.27 -3.53
C ARG A 210 15.94 -25.47 -5.01
N PHE A 211 15.05 -26.39 -5.30
CA PHE A 211 14.59 -26.68 -6.66
C PHE A 211 13.11 -26.33 -6.86
N THR A 212 12.58 -25.44 -6.06
CA THR A 212 11.23 -24.87 -6.19
C THR A 212 11.29 -23.67 -7.14
N PHE A 213 10.28 -23.49 -7.99
CA PHE A 213 10.19 -22.31 -8.83
C PHE A 213 9.65 -21.13 -8.03
N ALA A 214 10.34 -19.98 -8.09
CA ALA A 214 10.04 -18.76 -7.34
C ALA A 214 9.77 -19.04 -5.83
N PRO A 215 10.73 -19.61 -5.10
CA PRO A 215 10.55 -19.95 -3.68
C PRO A 215 10.48 -18.70 -2.78
N ASP A 216 10.94 -17.56 -3.24
CA ASP A 216 10.83 -16.23 -2.62
C ASP A 216 9.38 -15.73 -2.51
N GLU A 217 8.47 -16.29 -3.34
CA GLU A 217 7.04 -16.03 -3.30
C GLU A 217 6.26 -17.03 -2.41
N ILE A 218 6.93 -18.00 -1.80
CA ILE A 218 6.26 -19.07 -1.03
C ILE A 218 6.83 -19.23 0.38
N TYR A 219 8.15 -19.22 0.53
CA TYR A 219 8.80 -19.61 1.79
C TYR A 219 8.48 -18.64 2.93
N ILE A 220 8.73 -17.34 2.76
CA ILE A 220 8.52 -16.34 3.82
C ILE A 220 7.03 -16.22 4.12
N GLN A 221 6.16 -16.21 3.11
CA GLN A 221 4.71 -16.19 3.24
C GLN A 221 4.19 -17.38 4.07
N THR A 222 4.77 -18.56 3.86
CA THR A 222 4.47 -19.78 4.60
C THR A 222 4.99 -19.71 6.03
N VAL A 223 6.27 -19.31 6.22
CA VAL A 223 6.89 -19.28 7.54
C VAL A 223 6.21 -18.28 8.46
N VAL A 224 5.89 -17.06 7.99
CA VAL A 224 5.19 -16.03 8.78
C VAL A 224 3.88 -16.57 9.34
N ARG A 225 3.10 -17.33 8.56
CA ARG A 225 1.84 -17.92 9.00
C ARG A 225 2.01 -19.16 9.87
N HIS A 226 3.13 -19.86 9.71
CA HIS A 226 3.41 -21.10 10.45
C HIS A 226 3.98 -20.86 11.87
N ILE A 227 4.72 -19.78 12.10
CA ILE A 227 5.35 -19.47 13.40
C ILE A 227 4.38 -18.97 14.48
N ASN A 228 3.10 -19.33 14.38
CA ASN A 228 2.02 -18.92 15.30
C ASN A 228 1.90 -17.41 15.45
N TYR A 229 2.11 -16.69 14.36
CA TYR A 229 1.74 -15.30 14.31
C TYR A 229 0.21 -15.23 14.24
N PRO A 230 -0.47 -14.46 15.09
CA PRO A 230 -1.93 -14.39 15.04
C PRO A 230 -2.38 -13.87 13.68
N ASP A 231 -3.26 -14.59 12.97
CA ASP A 231 -3.73 -14.21 11.63
C ASP A 231 -4.31 -12.79 11.59
N LYS A 232 -4.98 -12.36 12.68
CA LYS A 232 -5.48 -10.99 12.85
C LYS A 232 -4.40 -9.91 12.83
N GLN A 233 -3.12 -10.27 13.00
CA GLN A 233 -1.99 -9.37 12.90
C GLN A 233 -1.34 -9.38 11.51
N ILE A 234 -1.83 -10.20 10.57
CA ILE A 234 -1.33 -10.25 9.21
C ILE A 234 -2.33 -9.55 8.29
N VAL A 235 -1.90 -8.47 7.68
CA VAL A 235 -2.62 -7.79 6.60
C VAL A 235 -2.21 -8.41 5.29
N ASN A 236 -3.16 -8.97 4.55
CA ASN A 236 -2.91 -9.64 3.28
C ASN A 236 -2.68 -8.62 2.14
N ARG A 237 -1.70 -7.76 2.32
CA ARG A 237 -1.27 -6.71 1.39
C ARG A 237 0.23 -6.49 1.53
N ASN A 238 0.90 -6.15 0.44
CA ASN A 238 2.34 -5.86 0.44
C ASN A 238 2.65 -4.35 0.46
N LEU A 239 1.65 -3.48 0.34
CA LEU A 239 1.76 -2.01 0.25
C LEU A 239 2.59 -1.53 -0.96
N ARG A 240 2.63 -2.33 -2.04
CA ARG A 240 3.26 -1.98 -3.32
C ARG A 240 2.21 -2.03 -4.42
N HIS A 241 2.18 -1.00 -5.24
CA HIS A 241 1.39 -1.00 -6.47
C HIS A 241 2.16 -1.70 -7.56
N ILE A 242 1.61 -2.79 -8.09
CA ILE A 242 2.25 -3.62 -9.13
C ILE A 242 1.26 -3.82 -10.25
N HIS A 243 1.60 -3.36 -11.45
CA HIS A 243 0.74 -3.52 -12.62
C HIS A 243 1.25 -4.66 -13.52
N TRP A 244 0.37 -5.60 -13.81
CA TRP A 244 0.60 -6.71 -14.73
C TRP A 244 -0.22 -6.50 -15.99
N ALA A 245 0.43 -6.40 -17.17
CA ALA A 245 -0.27 -6.15 -18.44
C ALA A 245 -1.28 -7.27 -18.76
N LYS A 246 -0.90 -8.52 -18.45
CA LYS A 246 -1.77 -9.69 -18.60
C LYS A 246 -1.61 -10.63 -17.42
N ARG A 247 -2.65 -11.38 -17.12
CA ARG A 247 -2.58 -12.46 -16.13
C ARG A 247 -1.59 -13.54 -16.58
N GLY A 248 -0.62 -13.84 -15.75
CA GLY A 248 0.42 -14.84 -16.03
C GLY A 248 1.70 -14.29 -16.66
N ASP A 249 1.81 -12.98 -16.84
CA ASP A 249 3.07 -12.35 -17.25
C ASP A 249 4.18 -12.69 -16.26
N ASN A 250 5.40 -12.82 -16.79
CA ASN A 250 6.57 -13.11 -15.97
C ASN A 250 7.12 -11.88 -15.25
N HIS A 251 6.77 -10.68 -15.73
CA HIS A 251 7.23 -9.42 -15.17
C HIS A 251 6.12 -8.36 -15.20
N PRO A 252 6.00 -7.51 -14.16
CA PRO A 252 5.14 -6.35 -14.22
C PRO A 252 5.67 -5.34 -15.25
N ILE A 253 4.81 -4.45 -15.73
CA ILE A 253 5.18 -3.38 -16.64
C ILE A 253 6.19 -2.42 -16.01
N SER A 254 6.99 -1.74 -16.85
CA SER A 254 7.72 -0.54 -16.46
C SER A 254 6.81 0.68 -16.65
N PHE A 255 6.65 1.49 -15.60
CA PHE A 255 5.78 2.66 -15.62
C PHE A 255 6.40 3.81 -16.42
N ASN A 256 5.56 4.60 -17.08
CA ASN A 256 5.87 5.86 -17.74
C ASN A 256 4.81 6.91 -17.41
N GLU A 257 4.90 8.12 -18.00
CA GLU A 257 4.03 9.25 -17.69
C GLU A 257 2.53 8.96 -17.82
N SER A 258 2.14 8.07 -18.72
CA SER A 258 0.72 7.70 -18.93
C SER A 258 0.09 6.99 -17.73
N HIS A 259 0.92 6.50 -16.80
CA HIS A 259 0.48 5.81 -15.60
C HIS A 259 0.37 6.74 -14.37
N PHE A 260 0.64 8.05 -14.52
CA PHE A 260 0.62 8.98 -13.38
C PHE A 260 -0.74 8.96 -12.65
N TYR A 261 -1.84 8.94 -13.39
CA TYR A 261 -3.18 8.84 -12.84
C TYR A 261 -3.36 7.58 -11.99
N GLU A 262 -3.03 6.41 -12.52
CA GLU A 262 -3.11 5.13 -11.81
C GLU A 262 -2.29 5.14 -10.51
N LEU A 263 -1.09 5.69 -10.57
CA LEU A 263 -0.20 5.74 -9.42
C LEU A 263 -0.61 6.79 -8.37
N SER A 264 -1.14 7.92 -8.79
CA SER A 264 -1.62 8.98 -7.89
C SER A 264 -2.81 8.53 -7.03
N SER A 265 -3.70 7.71 -7.60
CA SER A 265 -4.87 7.14 -6.91
C SER A 265 -4.53 5.87 -6.10
N SER A 266 -3.29 5.38 -6.14
CA SER A 266 -2.87 4.20 -5.39
C SER A 266 -2.77 4.50 -3.88
N ASP A 267 -3.25 3.58 -3.06
CA ASP A 267 -3.11 3.59 -1.61
C ASP A 267 -1.79 2.95 -1.13
N ALA A 268 -0.95 2.47 -2.05
CA ALA A 268 0.35 1.90 -1.76
C ALA A 268 1.39 2.97 -1.44
N PHE A 269 2.39 2.62 -0.64
CA PHE A 269 3.52 3.51 -0.36
C PHE A 269 4.57 3.50 -1.45
N PHE A 270 4.68 2.41 -2.19
CA PHE A 270 5.65 2.24 -3.27
C PHE A 270 4.96 1.63 -4.49
N ALA A 271 5.55 1.84 -5.66
CA ALA A 271 5.14 1.15 -6.88
C ALA A 271 6.34 0.52 -7.60
N ARG A 272 6.06 -0.40 -8.51
CA ARG A 272 7.06 -1.07 -9.36
C ARG A 272 6.46 -1.56 -10.68
N LYS A 273 7.22 -1.45 -11.80
CA LYS A 273 8.65 -1.17 -11.89
C LYS A 273 8.92 0.23 -12.41
N PHE A 274 10.02 0.80 -11.96
CA PHE A 274 10.60 2.02 -12.53
C PHE A 274 11.99 1.72 -13.07
N GLU A 275 12.31 2.35 -14.18
CA GLU A 275 13.63 2.35 -14.83
C GLU A 275 13.91 3.76 -15.30
N MET A 276 15.09 4.32 -15.00
CA MET A 276 15.38 5.74 -15.30
C MET A 276 15.14 6.09 -16.76
N GLN A 277 15.46 5.17 -17.69
CA GLN A 277 15.28 5.38 -19.12
C GLN A 277 13.82 5.64 -19.50
N ASP A 278 12.88 4.85 -18.95
CA ASP A 278 11.46 4.87 -19.32
C ASP A 278 10.60 5.69 -18.34
N SER A 279 11.03 5.74 -17.08
CA SER A 279 10.23 6.28 -15.98
C SER A 279 10.72 7.65 -15.49
N GLY A 280 11.82 8.20 -16.00
CA GLY A 280 12.45 9.39 -15.45
C GLY A 280 11.50 10.58 -15.33
N LYS A 281 10.74 10.88 -16.39
CA LYS A 281 9.74 11.96 -16.39
C LYS A 281 8.58 11.68 -15.43
N LEU A 282 8.10 10.43 -15.37
CA LEU A 282 7.08 10.03 -14.41
C LEU A 282 7.56 10.23 -12.98
N MET A 283 8.81 9.88 -12.68
CA MET A 283 9.41 10.08 -11.35
C MET A 283 9.48 11.57 -11.00
N ASP A 284 9.76 12.46 -11.97
CA ASP A 284 9.73 13.91 -11.76
C ASP A 284 8.32 14.43 -11.43
N LEU A 285 7.29 13.87 -12.09
CA LEU A 285 5.89 14.17 -11.75
C LEU A 285 5.53 13.67 -10.35
N ILE A 286 5.95 12.46 -9.99
CA ILE A 286 5.74 11.90 -8.65
C ILE A 286 6.41 12.78 -7.59
N ASP A 287 7.67 13.15 -7.76
CA ASP A 287 8.39 14.00 -6.81
C ASP A 287 7.67 15.34 -6.60
N LYS A 288 7.22 15.95 -7.70
CA LYS A 288 6.56 17.25 -7.67
C LYS A 288 5.18 17.20 -7.03
N TYR A 289 4.35 16.23 -7.40
CA TYR A 289 2.94 16.22 -7.06
C TYR A 289 2.55 15.25 -5.94
N LEU A 290 3.32 14.17 -5.74
CA LEU A 290 2.98 13.13 -4.76
C LEU A 290 3.90 13.12 -3.53
N LEU A 291 5.16 13.55 -3.66
CA LEU A 291 6.13 13.49 -2.55
C LEU A 291 6.37 14.84 -1.89
N THR A 292 6.09 15.94 -2.60
CA THR A 292 6.24 17.28 -2.05
C THR A 292 5.08 17.57 -1.10
N LYS A 293 5.39 17.93 0.14
CA LYS A 293 4.42 18.50 1.08
C LYS A 293 4.47 20.01 0.97
N GLU A 294 3.45 20.56 0.36
CA GLU A 294 3.15 21.97 0.46
C GLU A 294 1.82 22.06 1.22
N LYS A 295 1.89 22.31 2.51
CA LYS A 295 0.70 22.53 3.34
C LYS A 295 0.53 24.01 3.56
N VAL A 296 -0.34 24.61 2.78
CA VAL A 296 -0.83 25.96 3.07
C VAL A 296 -2.32 25.81 3.42
N THR A 297 -2.64 26.09 4.67
CA THR A 297 -4.01 26.03 5.17
C THR A 297 -4.56 27.45 5.28
N ASN A 298 -5.74 27.69 4.76
CA ASN A 298 -6.47 28.90 5.06
C ASN A 298 -6.91 28.86 6.53
N ILE A 299 -6.40 29.78 7.34
CA ILE A 299 -6.64 29.81 8.79
C ILE A 299 -8.12 30.08 9.12
N GLU A 300 -8.83 30.78 8.26
CA GLU A 300 -10.22 31.20 8.48
C GLU A 300 -11.19 30.04 8.20
N THR A 301 -10.94 29.26 7.16
CA THR A 301 -11.85 28.18 6.71
C THR A 301 -11.35 26.78 7.01
N GLY A 302 -10.04 26.62 7.33
CA GLY A 302 -9.41 25.32 7.46
C GLY A 302 -9.10 24.64 6.12
N ALA A 303 -9.53 25.23 5.00
CA ALA A 303 -9.31 24.65 3.68
C ALA A 303 -7.82 24.65 3.30
N TRP A 304 -7.40 23.60 2.62
CA TRP A 304 -6.05 23.55 2.07
C TRP A 304 -5.99 24.28 0.73
N THR A 305 -4.89 25.00 0.48
CA THR A 305 -4.70 25.77 -0.76
C THR A 305 -3.54 25.23 -1.61
N THR A 306 -3.11 24.01 -1.35
CA THR A 306 -1.98 23.40 -2.03
C THR A 306 -2.34 22.87 -3.40
N ARG A 307 -1.37 22.97 -4.35
CA ARG A 307 -1.46 22.34 -5.68
C ARG A 307 -0.99 20.88 -5.71
N THR A 308 -0.66 20.29 -4.57
CA THR A 308 -0.15 18.92 -4.51
C THR A 308 -1.23 17.95 -4.05
N PHE A 309 -1.14 16.72 -4.49
CA PHE A 309 -2.01 15.62 -4.03
C PHE A 309 -1.69 15.16 -2.61
N THR A 310 -0.69 15.79 -1.99
CA THR A 310 -0.18 15.37 -0.68
C THR A 310 -1.01 15.91 0.45
N GLY A 311 -1.19 15.08 1.46
CA GLY A 311 -1.99 15.39 2.63
C GLY A 311 -3.34 14.71 2.64
N HIS A 312 -3.92 14.44 1.48
CA HIS A 312 -5.11 13.63 1.34
C HIS A 312 -4.72 12.16 1.43
N PHE A 313 -5.24 11.47 2.42
CA PHE A 313 -4.94 10.07 2.59
C PHE A 313 -6.10 9.23 2.06
N PHE A 314 -5.83 8.39 1.06
CA PHE A 314 -6.80 7.47 0.50
C PHE A 314 -6.62 6.07 1.11
N ASP A 315 -7.70 5.52 1.66
CA ASP A 315 -7.76 4.15 2.16
C ASP A 315 -8.63 3.29 1.24
N GLY A 316 -7.99 2.53 0.36
CA GLY A 316 -8.69 1.69 -0.61
C GLY A 316 -9.51 0.58 0.06
N GLY A 317 -9.13 0.12 1.24
CA GLY A 317 -9.92 -0.82 2.03
C GLY A 317 -11.24 -0.19 2.49
N LEU A 318 -11.17 1.03 3.02
CA LEU A 318 -12.35 1.81 3.40
C LEU A 318 -13.23 2.13 2.20
N ALA A 319 -12.65 2.59 1.09
CA ALA A 319 -13.40 2.91 -0.13
C ALA A 319 -14.18 1.70 -0.67
N ASN A 320 -13.54 0.53 -0.73
CA ASN A 320 -14.20 -0.72 -1.11
C ASN A 320 -15.31 -1.14 -0.13
N ALA A 321 -15.10 -0.91 1.17
CA ALA A 321 -16.11 -1.22 2.19
C ALA A 321 -17.31 -0.28 2.08
N ILE A 322 -17.11 1.02 1.82
CA ILE A 322 -18.16 2.00 1.56
C ILE A 322 -18.95 1.60 0.31
N ALA A 323 -18.28 1.30 -0.79
CA ALA A 323 -18.94 0.85 -2.01
C ALA A 323 -19.76 -0.44 -1.81
N ARG A 324 -19.25 -1.37 -1.01
CA ARG A 324 -20.00 -2.58 -0.62
C ARG A 324 -21.21 -2.26 0.23
N LEU A 325 -21.10 -1.33 1.20
CA LEU A 325 -22.22 -0.86 2.00
C LEU A 325 -23.29 -0.24 1.11
N CYS A 326 -22.91 0.61 0.15
CA CYS A 326 -23.83 1.17 -0.85
C CYS A 326 -24.61 0.08 -1.58
N LYS A 327 -23.95 -0.99 -2.04
CA LYS A 327 -24.60 -2.11 -2.72
C LYS A 327 -25.59 -2.86 -1.83
N ILE A 328 -25.20 -3.15 -0.58
CA ILE A 328 -26.03 -3.84 0.39
C ILE A 328 -27.27 -3.01 0.76
N CYS A 329 -27.10 -1.71 0.91
CA CYS A 329 -28.16 -0.77 1.29
C CYS A 329 -28.91 -0.16 0.12
N HIS A 330 -28.57 -0.57 -1.13
CA HIS A 330 -29.13 -0.04 -2.39
C HIS A 330 -28.98 1.48 -2.52
N VAL A 331 -27.87 2.06 -2.04
CA VAL A 331 -27.51 3.47 -2.19
C VAL A 331 -27.09 3.72 -3.63
N LYS A 332 -27.68 4.73 -4.29
CA LYS A 332 -27.46 5.05 -5.71
C LYS A 332 -26.58 6.27 -5.91
N ASP A 333 -26.59 7.19 -4.96
CA ASP A 333 -25.85 8.44 -5.03
C ASP A 333 -25.16 8.78 -3.72
N ALA A 334 -24.11 9.58 -3.81
CA ALA A 334 -23.31 10.00 -2.66
C ALA A 334 -22.69 11.38 -2.88
N ILE A 335 -22.51 12.12 -1.80
CA ILE A 335 -21.76 13.37 -1.76
C ILE A 335 -20.59 13.24 -0.79
N ASP A 336 -19.42 13.77 -1.16
CA ASP A 336 -18.19 13.76 -0.34
C ASP A 336 -17.80 15.21 -0.03
N PHE A 337 -18.01 15.63 1.21
CA PHE A 337 -17.59 16.94 1.69
C PHE A 337 -16.16 16.88 2.24
N GLY A 338 -15.29 17.73 1.69
CA GLY A 338 -13.86 17.66 1.90
C GLY A 338 -13.23 16.55 1.08
N CYS A 339 -13.70 16.42 -0.18
CA CYS A 339 -13.29 15.32 -1.09
C CYS A 339 -11.81 15.37 -1.50
N GLY A 340 -11.11 16.49 -1.20
CA GLY A 340 -9.72 16.68 -1.56
C GLY A 340 -9.48 16.53 -3.06
N THR A 341 -8.75 15.50 -3.45
CA THR A 341 -8.49 15.18 -4.86
C THR A 341 -9.62 14.40 -5.53
N GLY A 342 -10.66 13.99 -4.82
CA GLY A 342 -11.80 13.23 -5.34
C GLY A 342 -11.58 11.72 -5.45
N TRP A 343 -10.64 11.12 -4.72
CA TRP A 343 -10.37 9.68 -4.81
C TRP A 343 -11.54 8.80 -4.34
N TYR A 344 -12.23 9.16 -3.25
CA TYR A 344 -13.42 8.39 -2.80
C TYR A 344 -14.57 8.54 -3.80
N VAL A 345 -14.79 9.75 -4.32
CA VAL A 345 -15.76 10.01 -5.40
C VAL A 345 -15.47 9.11 -6.60
N THR A 346 -14.22 9.11 -7.08
CA THR A 346 -13.78 8.27 -8.20
C THR A 346 -13.98 6.77 -7.92
N ALA A 347 -13.66 6.31 -6.70
CA ALA A 347 -13.84 4.91 -6.31
C ALA A 347 -15.32 4.49 -6.34
N LEU A 348 -16.23 5.33 -5.83
CA LEU A 348 -17.66 5.08 -5.84
C LEU A 348 -18.23 5.09 -7.27
N ARG A 349 -17.80 6.02 -8.11
CA ARG A 349 -18.23 6.09 -9.53
C ARG A 349 -17.79 4.86 -10.33
N LYS A 350 -16.61 4.30 -10.09
CA LYS A 350 -16.17 3.01 -10.65
C LYS A 350 -17.11 1.86 -10.31
N GLU A 351 -17.76 1.94 -9.15
CA GLU A 351 -18.77 0.97 -8.71
C GLU A 351 -20.21 1.33 -9.09
N ARG A 352 -20.37 2.30 -10.00
CA ARG A 352 -21.66 2.78 -10.57
C ARG A 352 -22.55 3.49 -9.54
N ILE A 353 -21.98 4.14 -8.55
CA ILE A 353 -22.67 5.02 -7.62
C ILE A 353 -22.48 6.45 -8.13
N ALA A 354 -23.55 7.21 -8.28
CA ALA A 354 -23.50 8.61 -8.73
C ALA A 354 -22.92 9.48 -7.60
N ALA A 355 -21.60 9.62 -7.56
CA ALA A 355 -20.91 10.37 -6.52
C ALA A 355 -20.40 11.71 -7.03
N VAL A 356 -20.51 12.76 -6.20
CA VAL A 356 -19.96 14.10 -6.39
C VAL A 356 -19.15 14.50 -5.16
N GLY A 357 -18.31 15.55 -5.27
CA GLY A 357 -17.50 16.01 -4.15
C GLY A 357 -17.34 17.53 -4.11
N TYR A 358 -17.24 18.07 -2.91
CA TYR A 358 -16.92 19.47 -2.66
C TYR A 358 -15.73 19.59 -1.72
N ASP A 359 -14.83 20.55 -2.01
CA ASP A 359 -13.68 20.85 -1.18
C ASP A 359 -13.35 22.34 -1.23
N GLY A 360 -12.87 22.90 -0.13
CA GLY A 360 -12.45 24.30 -0.05
C GLY A 360 -11.16 24.63 -0.80
N ASN A 361 -10.42 23.61 -1.29
CA ASN A 361 -9.20 23.81 -2.03
C ASN A 361 -9.49 24.44 -3.40
N PRO A 362 -8.88 25.61 -3.76
CA PRO A 362 -9.11 26.26 -5.05
C PRO A 362 -8.65 25.43 -6.26
N HIS A 363 -7.89 24.36 -6.04
CA HIS A 363 -7.42 23.46 -7.08
C HIS A 363 -8.24 22.17 -7.21
N THR A 364 -9.33 22.00 -6.46
CA THR A 364 -10.18 20.79 -6.47
C THR A 364 -10.66 20.43 -7.86
N THR A 365 -11.18 21.41 -8.62
CA THR A 365 -11.63 21.18 -9.99
C THR A 365 -10.45 20.76 -10.90
N GLU A 366 -9.27 21.38 -10.75
CA GLU A 366 -8.06 21.02 -11.50
C GLU A 366 -7.65 19.57 -11.20
N PHE A 367 -7.67 19.15 -9.92
CA PHE A 367 -7.40 17.78 -9.52
C PHE A 367 -8.42 16.80 -10.10
N SER A 368 -9.70 17.15 -10.05
CA SER A 368 -10.77 16.34 -10.61
C SER A 368 -10.56 16.13 -12.12
N VAL A 369 -10.17 17.17 -12.85
CA VAL A 369 -9.81 17.10 -14.27
C VAL A 369 -8.61 16.18 -14.51
N MET A 370 -7.56 16.30 -13.69
CA MET A 370 -6.35 15.45 -13.81
C MET A 370 -6.64 13.99 -13.50
N LEU A 371 -7.62 13.69 -12.65
CA LEU A 371 -7.98 12.33 -12.25
C LEU A 371 -9.11 11.72 -13.09
N ALA A 372 -9.81 12.51 -13.88
CA ALA A 372 -10.91 12.01 -14.67
C ALA A 372 -10.44 11.22 -15.90
N GLU A 373 -10.84 9.96 -16.00
CA GLU A 373 -10.67 9.16 -17.22
C GLU A 373 -11.66 9.59 -18.34
N GLN A 374 -12.66 10.41 -17.99
CA GLN A 374 -13.71 10.92 -18.89
C GLN A 374 -14.00 12.39 -18.53
N ALA A 375 -14.58 13.14 -19.48
CA ALA A 375 -14.86 14.56 -19.39
C ALA A 375 -15.93 14.99 -18.36
N ASP A 376 -16.20 14.17 -17.36
CA ASP A 376 -17.15 14.41 -16.29
C ASP A 376 -16.37 14.73 -14.99
N TYR A 377 -16.43 15.98 -14.56
CA TYR A 377 -15.67 16.49 -13.42
C TYR A 377 -16.55 16.51 -12.16
N PRO A 378 -16.59 15.42 -11.39
CA PRO A 378 -17.54 15.29 -10.29
C PRO A 378 -17.16 16.02 -9.01
N CYS A 379 -16.01 16.73 -8.98
CA CYS A 379 -15.58 17.46 -7.81
C CYS A 379 -15.39 18.94 -8.13
N GLU A 380 -15.93 19.79 -7.25
CA GLU A 380 -15.92 21.25 -7.39
C GLU A 380 -15.40 21.93 -6.14
N GLN A 381 -14.92 23.17 -6.32
CA GLN A 381 -14.54 24.00 -5.19
C GLN A 381 -15.80 24.53 -4.50
N ALA A 382 -15.87 24.36 -3.17
CA ALA A 382 -16.88 25.00 -2.34
C ALA A 382 -16.34 25.28 -0.93
N ASP A 383 -16.71 26.44 -0.36
CA ASP A 383 -16.37 26.75 1.03
C ASP A 383 -17.35 26.00 1.96
N LEU A 384 -16.84 25.01 2.66
CA LEU A 384 -17.64 24.18 3.56
C LEU A 384 -18.08 24.93 4.83
N THR A 385 -17.49 26.10 5.14
CA THR A 385 -17.84 26.93 6.28
C THR A 385 -19.04 27.82 6.01
N GLU A 386 -19.45 27.97 4.75
CA GLU A 386 -20.63 28.65 4.31
C GLU A 386 -21.82 27.71 4.13
N GLU A 387 -23.04 28.27 3.98
CA GLU A 387 -24.23 27.46 3.71
C GLU A 387 -24.17 26.86 2.30
N LEU A 388 -24.21 25.53 2.24
CA LEU A 388 -24.22 24.80 0.98
C LEU A 388 -25.61 24.25 0.71
N THR A 389 -26.19 24.67 -0.41
CA THR A 389 -27.51 24.19 -0.86
C THR A 389 -27.31 23.14 -1.94
N VAL A 390 -27.81 21.94 -1.70
CA VAL A 390 -27.96 20.87 -2.71
C VAL A 390 -29.40 20.85 -3.21
N GLU A 391 -29.62 20.53 -4.49
CA GLU A 391 -30.97 20.48 -5.06
C GLU A 391 -31.82 19.43 -4.35
N GLU A 392 -31.26 18.23 -4.15
CA GLU A 392 -31.86 17.12 -3.43
C GLU A 392 -30.83 16.47 -2.50
N PRO A 393 -31.21 16.05 -1.27
CA PRO A 393 -30.29 15.35 -0.38
C PRO A 393 -29.86 13.98 -0.92
N TYR A 394 -28.60 13.68 -0.83
CA TYR A 394 -28.00 12.43 -1.26
C TYR A 394 -28.33 11.26 -0.31
N GLU A 395 -28.46 10.07 -0.84
CA GLU A 395 -28.67 8.86 -0.01
C GLU A 395 -27.50 8.62 0.95
N MET A 396 -26.30 9.03 0.56
CA MET A 396 -25.11 8.91 1.42
C MET A 396 -24.25 10.18 1.37
N THR A 397 -23.85 10.66 2.54
CA THR A 397 -22.87 11.75 2.71
C THR A 397 -21.59 11.18 3.32
N LEU A 398 -20.43 11.55 2.75
CA LEU A 398 -19.11 11.28 3.32
C LEU A 398 -18.53 12.57 3.89
N PHE A 399 -17.83 12.46 5.03
CA PHE A 399 -17.06 13.53 5.65
C PHE A 399 -15.86 12.91 6.38
N LEU A 400 -14.73 12.74 5.65
CA LEU A 400 -13.63 11.88 6.05
C LEU A 400 -12.36 12.68 6.35
N SER A 401 -12.04 12.88 7.63
CA SER A 401 -10.86 13.64 8.10
C SER A 401 -10.82 15.08 7.58
N VAL A 402 -11.86 15.81 7.82
CA VAL A 402 -12.04 17.22 7.40
C VAL A 402 -12.32 18.13 8.60
N GLY A 403 -13.26 17.74 9.46
CA GLY A 403 -13.78 18.58 10.56
C GLY A 403 -12.71 19.03 11.55
N GLU A 404 -11.70 18.18 11.79
CA GLU A 404 -10.59 18.50 12.69
C GLU A 404 -9.70 19.66 12.21
N TYR A 405 -9.78 20.02 10.92
CA TYR A 405 -9.03 21.15 10.33
C TYR A 405 -9.85 22.44 10.28
N ILE A 406 -11.18 22.36 10.39
CA ILE A 406 -12.08 23.51 10.32
C ILE A 406 -12.18 24.17 11.70
N PRO A 407 -11.99 25.51 11.81
CA PRO A 407 -12.10 26.19 13.10
C PRO A 407 -13.46 25.96 13.77
N GLN A 408 -13.46 25.79 15.10
CA GLN A 408 -14.63 25.43 15.90
C GLN A 408 -15.82 26.40 15.70
N GLN A 409 -15.56 27.64 15.40
CA GLN A 409 -16.61 28.62 15.14
C GLN A 409 -17.52 28.26 13.96
N HIS A 410 -17.05 27.42 13.01
CA HIS A 410 -17.81 26.99 11.84
C HIS A 410 -18.46 25.61 12.01
N GLU A 411 -18.25 24.95 13.15
CA GLU A 411 -18.71 23.58 13.38
C GLU A 411 -20.22 23.42 13.22
N GLU A 412 -21.01 24.37 13.75
CA GLU A 412 -22.46 24.35 13.62
C GLU A 412 -22.90 24.38 12.15
N GLN A 413 -22.26 25.24 11.33
CA GLN A 413 -22.57 25.34 9.91
C GLN A 413 -22.21 24.06 9.16
N ILE A 414 -21.05 23.45 9.49
CA ILE A 414 -20.66 22.14 8.92
C ILE A 414 -21.72 21.08 9.20
N TRP A 415 -22.15 20.97 10.46
CA TRP A 415 -23.20 19.99 10.80
C TRP A 415 -24.52 20.29 10.06
N LYS A 416 -24.90 21.55 9.88
CA LYS A 416 -26.08 21.93 9.08
C LYS A 416 -25.93 21.48 7.63
N ASN A 417 -24.77 21.71 7.00
CA ASN A 417 -24.49 21.26 5.64
C ASN A 417 -24.55 19.73 5.52
N LEU A 418 -23.93 19.02 6.45
CA LEU A 418 -23.97 17.54 6.47
C LEU A 418 -25.41 16.99 6.59
N ILE A 419 -26.19 17.56 7.51
CA ILE A 419 -27.56 17.11 7.75
C ILE A 419 -28.51 17.43 6.61
N SER A 420 -28.44 18.66 6.06
CA SER A 420 -29.28 19.07 4.92
C SER A 420 -29.00 18.24 3.67
N SER A 421 -27.75 17.86 3.46
CA SER A 421 -27.33 17.06 2.30
C SER A 421 -27.47 15.56 2.45
N THR A 422 -27.78 15.06 3.67
CA THR A 422 -27.93 13.62 3.95
C THR A 422 -29.40 13.22 3.91
N ASN A 423 -29.74 12.23 3.10
CA ASN A 423 -31.06 11.58 3.13
C ASN A 423 -31.10 10.37 4.07
N ARG A 424 -30.10 9.46 4.01
CA ARG A 424 -30.13 8.20 4.75
C ARG A 424 -28.88 7.94 5.59
N TYR A 425 -27.69 8.03 5.02
CA TYR A 425 -26.44 7.63 5.68
C TYR A 425 -25.45 8.79 5.70
N LEU A 426 -24.85 9.04 6.87
CA LEU A 426 -23.68 9.89 7.01
C LEU A 426 -22.50 9.05 7.49
N ILE A 427 -21.45 8.94 6.69
CA ILE A 427 -20.18 8.30 7.08
C ILE A 427 -19.21 9.41 7.46
N LEU A 428 -18.88 9.46 8.73
CA LEU A 428 -18.08 10.52 9.30
C LEU A 428 -16.80 9.95 9.92
N GLY A 429 -15.65 10.57 9.57
CA GLY A 429 -14.36 10.36 10.21
C GLY A 429 -13.83 11.69 10.72
N TRP A 430 -13.78 11.88 12.04
CA TRP A 430 -13.29 13.11 12.66
C TRP A 430 -12.07 12.80 13.53
N GLY A 431 -10.98 13.56 13.35
CA GLY A 431 -9.75 13.35 14.09
C GLY A 431 -9.91 13.52 15.59
N ASN A 432 -9.36 12.61 16.39
CA ASN A 432 -9.41 12.69 17.84
C ASN A 432 -8.26 13.55 18.40
N PRO A 433 -8.34 14.01 19.68
CA PRO A 433 -7.33 14.84 20.32
C PRO A 433 -5.92 14.23 20.39
N ASP A 434 -5.78 12.89 20.27
CA ASP A 434 -4.49 12.20 20.29
C ASP A 434 -3.72 12.35 18.95
N ILE A 435 -4.36 12.91 17.93
CA ILE A 435 -3.76 13.16 16.64
C ILE A 435 -3.02 14.50 16.67
N CYS A 436 -1.73 14.47 16.97
CA CYS A 436 -0.84 15.62 16.86
C CYS A 436 -0.43 15.84 15.41
N GLU A 437 -1.26 16.54 14.65
CA GLU A 437 -1.00 16.89 13.25
C GLU A 437 -1.05 18.40 13.05
N GLU A 438 -0.15 18.92 12.22
CA GLU A 438 -0.14 20.32 11.86
C GLU A 438 -1.46 20.71 11.17
N GLY A 439 -2.08 21.80 11.61
CA GLY A 439 -3.35 22.31 11.10
C GLY A 439 -4.60 21.70 11.75
N VAL A 440 -4.47 20.73 12.65
CA VAL A 440 -5.61 20.23 13.45
C VAL A 440 -5.93 21.29 14.52
N VAL A 441 -7.14 21.86 14.45
CA VAL A 441 -7.61 22.95 15.32
C VAL A 441 -8.90 22.61 16.07
N ASN A 442 -9.65 21.59 15.61
CA ASN A 442 -10.95 21.20 16.16
C ASN A 442 -11.09 19.67 16.26
N PRO A 443 -10.24 18.98 17.06
CA PRO A 443 -10.33 17.55 17.24
C PRO A 443 -11.45 17.18 18.24
N HIS A 444 -12.15 16.06 17.96
CA HIS A 444 -13.19 15.52 18.85
C HIS A 444 -12.96 14.05 19.19
N THR A 445 -13.32 13.67 20.40
CA THR A 445 -13.41 12.27 20.78
C THR A 445 -14.60 11.59 20.10
N GLU A 446 -14.55 10.29 19.92
CA GLU A 446 -15.69 9.51 19.40
C GLU A 446 -16.98 9.75 20.18
N LYS A 447 -16.88 9.87 21.52
CA LYS A 447 -18.02 10.13 22.39
C LYS A 447 -18.69 11.49 22.13
N GLU A 448 -17.89 12.51 21.88
CA GLU A 448 -18.38 13.85 21.54
C GLU A 448 -19.09 13.83 20.19
N ILE A 449 -18.46 13.24 19.16
CA ILE A 449 -19.07 13.12 17.82
C ILE A 449 -20.40 12.37 17.86
N ARG A 450 -20.50 11.26 18.60
CA ARG A 450 -21.75 10.51 18.77
C ARG A 450 -22.83 11.41 19.39
N LYS A 451 -22.50 12.14 20.46
CA LYS A 451 -23.44 13.04 21.14
C LYS A 451 -23.90 14.19 20.24
N ILE A 452 -22.98 14.78 19.44
CA ILE A 452 -23.34 15.84 18.51
C ILE A 452 -24.26 15.26 17.42
N GLY A 453 -23.94 14.15 16.80
CA GLY A 453 -24.79 13.50 15.80
C GLY A 453 -26.20 13.18 16.33
N GLU A 454 -26.30 12.65 17.56
CA GLU A 454 -27.58 12.39 18.23
C GLU A 454 -28.40 13.68 18.45
N SER A 455 -27.74 14.80 18.75
CA SER A 455 -28.44 16.10 18.92
C SER A 455 -29.05 16.63 17.62
N TYR A 456 -28.54 16.19 16.47
CA TYR A 456 -29.10 16.44 15.14
C TYR A 456 -30.08 15.37 14.65
N GLY A 457 -30.51 14.45 15.52
CA GLY A 457 -31.49 13.41 15.19
C GLY A 457 -30.90 12.21 14.44
N LEU A 458 -29.57 12.03 14.45
CA LEU A 458 -28.91 10.88 13.84
C LEU A 458 -28.80 9.73 14.83
N LYS A 459 -28.80 8.50 14.32
CA LYS A 459 -28.57 7.28 15.09
C LYS A 459 -27.35 6.53 14.54
N VAL A 460 -26.48 6.05 15.43
CA VAL A 460 -25.31 5.27 15.01
C VAL A 460 -25.71 3.88 14.52
N ASP A 461 -25.21 3.48 13.36
CA ASP A 461 -25.23 2.10 12.88
C ASP A 461 -23.95 1.40 13.35
N GLU A 462 -24.02 0.68 14.46
CA GLU A 462 -22.88 -0.01 15.06
C GLU A 462 -22.34 -1.14 14.16
N LEU A 463 -23.21 -1.79 13.39
CA LEU A 463 -22.80 -2.88 12.50
C LEU A 463 -22.02 -2.35 11.32
N ALA A 464 -22.54 -1.33 10.64
CA ALA A 464 -21.86 -0.68 9.53
C ALA A 464 -20.56 -0.01 9.99
N THR A 465 -20.57 0.69 11.13
CA THR A 465 -19.38 1.30 11.75
C THR A 465 -18.27 0.26 11.94
N ARG A 466 -18.60 -0.87 12.58
CA ARG A 466 -17.63 -1.95 12.78
C ARG A 466 -17.13 -2.54 11.47
N MET A 467 -18.02 -2.77 10.51
CA MET A 467 -17.65 -3.31 9.20
C MET A 467 -16.66 -2.39 8.47
N LEU A 468 -16.89 -1.08 8.45
CA LEU A 468 -15.98 -0.14 7.81
C LEU A 468 -14.62 -0.08 8.52
N ARG A 469 -14.61 -0.06 9.84
CA ARG A 469 -13.39 -0.06 10.65
C ARG A 469 -12.53 -1.32 10.45
N GLU A 470 -13.15 -2.49 10.37
CA GLU A 470 -12.45 -3.76 10.13
C GLU A 470 -11.83 -3.85 8.74
N GLN A 471 -12.45 -3.27 7.74
CA GLN A 471 -11.96 -3.25 6.36
C GLN A 471 -10.96 -2.12 6.08
N SER A 472 -11.00 -1.05 6.87
CA SER A 472 -9.99 -0.01 6.80
C SER A 472 -8.62 -0.56 7.17
N TRP A 473 -7.60 -0.20 6.42
CA TRP A 473 -6.23 -0.57 6.72
C TRP A 473 -5.46 0.56 7.41
N HIS A 474 -5.89 1.81 7.28
CA HIS A 474 -5.25 2.95 7.92
C HIS A 474 -5.70 3.10 9.39
N PRO A 475 -4.77 3.19 10.36
CA PRO A 475 -5.10 3.26 11.79
C PRO A 475 -6.05 4.40 12.16
N ARG A 476 -5.92 5.56 11.51
CA ARG A 476 -6.78 6.72 11.71
C ARG A 476 -8.25 6.34 11.53
N TYR A 477 -8.61 5.82 10.35
CA TYR A 477 -10.00 5.49 10.03
C TYR A 477 -10.55 4.32 10.85
N LYS A 478 -9.71 3.37 11.22
CA LYS A 478 -10.09 2.29 12.14
C LYS A 478 -10.66 2.78 13.46
N ASN A 479 -10.21 3.92 13.93
CA ASN A 479 -10.55 4.44 15.25
C ASN A 479 -11.53 5.61 15.19
N THR A 480 -11.76 6.23 14.03
CA THR A 480 -12.55 7.46 13.94
C THR A 480 -13.81 7.35 13.09
N ILE A 481 -13.93 6.34 12.22
CA ILE A 481 -15.12 6.18 11.38
C ILE A 481 -16.35 5.87 12.21
N ILE A 482 -17.43 6.61 11.98
CA ILE A 482 -18.78 6.36 12.51
C ILE A 482 -19.75 6.42 11.34
N VAL A 483 -20.67 5.47 11.29
CA VAL A 483 -21.79 5.49 10.34
C VAL A 483 -23.04 5.89 11.09
N PHE A 484 -23.65 6.98 10.65
CA PHE A 484 -24.93 7.44 11.16
C PHE A 484 -26.07 7.13 10.17
N ILE A 485 -27.24 6.89 10.69
CA ILE A 485 -28.51 6.79 9.96
C ILE A 485 -29.35 8.02 10.34
N LYS A 486 -29.88 8.70 9.33
CA LYS A 486 -30.86 9.77 9.51
C LYS A 486 -32.25 9.12 9.63
N LEU A 487 -32.94 9.41 10.72
CA LEU A 487 -34.26 8.85 11.05
C LEU A 487 -35.40 9.61 10.35
#